data_90f60c0052d44117c24ee2559b5d92d9
#
_entry.id   90f60c0052d44117c24ee2559b5d92d9
#
_cell.length_a   1.000
_cell.length_b   1.000
_cell.length_c   1.000
_cell.angle_alpha   90.00
_cell.angle_beta   90.00
_cell.angle_gamma   90.00
#
_symmetry.space_group_name_H-M   'P 1'
#
loop_
_entity.id
_entity.type
_entity.pdbx_description
1 polymer ?
#
loop_
_entity_poly.entity_id
_entity_poly.type
_entity_poly.pdbx_seq_one_letter_code
_entity_poly.pdbx_strand_id
1 'polypeptide(L)'
;MRREYPTQPIVGVGAVIVQDGKLVLVKRGVEHSKGKWSIPGGAVELGEGVRDTAIREAKEECGLDIELVGDKPMDAIDNMVPDEKGRLQYHYILLQFLARPKKGTLRPASDVTDVKWVPVEEVEKYDLANTFRAFFKKHRKELEEF
;
A
#
# COMPACT_ATOMS: atom_id res chain seq x y z
N MET A 1 -1.86 -18.10 -7.83
CA MET A 1 -2.58 -17.22 -8.76
C MET A 1 -1.60 -16.38 -9.58
N ARG A 2 -1.84 -16.29 -10.86
CA ARG A 2 -0.99 -15.50 -11.75
C ARG A 2 -1.35 -14.02 -11.63
N ARG A 3 -0.37 -13.16 -11.34
CA ARG A 3 -0.62 -11.72 -11.19
C ARG A 3 -0.54 -10.97 -12.51
N GLU A 4 0.38 -11.38 -13.37
CA GLU A 4 0.53 -10.79 -14.70
C GLU A 4 -0.41 -11.50 -15.68
N TYR A 5 -1.14 -10.72 -16.49
CA TYR A 5 -2.17 -11.20 -17.40
C TYR A 5 -3.17 -12.12 -16.70
N PRO A 6 -3.81 -11.60 -15.64
CA PRO A 6 -4.70 -12.41 -14.81
C PRO A 6 -5.99 -12.76 -15.54
N THR A 7 -6.64 -13.84 -15.10
CA THR A 7 -7.96 -14.23 -15.61
C THR A 7 -9.09 -13.62 -14.79
N GLN A 8 -8.78 -12.97 -13.68
CA GLN A 8 -9.73 -12.30 -12.80
C GLN A 8 -9.01 -11.23 -12.00
N PRO A 9 -9.74 -10.22 -11.48
CA PRO A 9 -9.12 -9.19 -10.65
C PRO A 9 -8.53 -9.80 -9.38
N ILE A 10 -7.44 -9.20 -8.90
CA ILE A 10 -6.79 -9.57 -7.64
C ILE A 10 -7.10 -8.50 -6.62
N VAL A 11 -7.53 -8.88 -5.43
CA VAL A 11 -7.75 -7.93 -4.34
C VAL A 11 -6.44 -7.67 -3.65
N GLY A 12 -5.99 -6.42 -3.67
CA GLY A 12 -4.82 -5.96 -2.94
C GLY A 12 -5.24 -5.07 -1.79
N VAL A 13 -4.48 -5.09 -0.70
CA VAL A 13 -4.79 -4.29 0.48
C VAL A 13 -3.55 -3.54 0.91
N GLY A 14 -3.69 -2.24 1.15
CA GLY A 14 -2.61 -1.41 1.65
C GLY A 14 -2.92 -0.88 3.05
N ALA A 15 -1.86 -0.61 3.81
CA ALA A 15 -1.95 0.00 5.13
C ALA A 15 -1.36 1.40 5.09
N VAL A 16 -2.21 2.40 5.36
CA VAL A 16 -1.82 3.80 5.44
C VAL A 16 -1.50 4.07 6.91
N ILE A 17 -0.22 3.88 7.29
CA ILE A 17 0.21 3.92 8.68
C ILE A 17 0.70 5.33 9.01
N VAL A 18 -0.03 6.02 9.89
CA VAL A 18 0.24 7.43 10.22
C VAL A 18 0.49 7.57 11.72
N GLN A 19 1.52 8.36 12.07
CA GLN A 19 1.81 8.73 13.44
C GLN A 19 2.56 10.06 13.44
N ASP A 20 2.12 10.99 14.28
CA ASP A 20 2.80 12.29 14.48
C ASP A 20 3.07 13.04 13.17
N GLY A 21 2.08 13.05 12.27
CA GLY A 21 2.20 13.76 10.99
C GLY A 21 3.11 13.08 9.97
N LYS A 22 3.46 11.82 10.20
CA LYS A 22 4.33 11.06 9.30
C LYS A 22 3.64 9.80 8.82
N LEU A 23 3.95 9.42 7.59
CA LEU A 23 3.39 8.25 6.90
C LEU A 23 4.50 7.26 6.58
N VAL A 24 4.24 5.98 6.76
CA VAL A 24 5.20 4.95 6.36
C VAL A 24 5.19 4.78 4.85
N LEU A 25 6.33 4.97 4.22
CA LEU A 25 6.51 4.63 2.81
C LEU A 25 7.49 3.47 2.68
N VAL A 26 7.21 2.60 1.72
CA VAL A 26 8.06 1.47 1.38
C VAL A 26 8.53 1.61 -0.06
N LYS A 27 9.77 1.22 -0.33
CA LYS A 27 10.31 1.20 -1.68
C LYS A 27 10.21 -0.22 -2.22
N ARG A 28 9.52 -0.38 -3.33
CA ARG A 28 9.27 -1.70 -3.89
C ARG A 28 10.50 -2.25 -4.58
N GLY A 29 10.78 -3.52 -4.28
CA GLY A 29 11.97 -4.19 -4.81
C GLY A 29 11.71 -5.02 -6.05
N VAL A 30 10.45 -5.33 -6.36
CA VAL A 30 10.09 -6.25 -7.44
C VAL A 30 8.85 -5.76 -8.19
N GLU A 31 8.55 -6.43 -9.29
CA GLU A 31 7.37 -6.21 -10.13
C GLU A 31 7.40 -4.88 -10.89
N HIS A 32 6.23 -4.49 -11.41
CA HIS A 32 6.11 -3.33 -12.30
C HIS A 32 6.37 -1.97 -11.63
N SER A 33 6.29 -1.91 -10.32
CA SER A 33 6.57 -0.68 -9.58
C SER A 33 7.94 -0.68 -8.90
N LYS A 34 8.88 -1.53 -9.39
CA LYS A 34 10.22 -1.62 -8.81
C LYS A 34 10.90 -0.26 -8.74
N GLY A 35 11.43 0.06 -7.56
CA GLY A 35 12.09 1.34 -7.33
C GLY A 35 11.17 2.48 -6.98
N LYS A 36 9.85 2.29 -7.07
CA LYS A 36 8.87 3.29 -6.70
C LYS A 36 8.52 3.16 -5.22
N TRP A 37 8.09 4.29 -4.64
CA TRP A 37 7.63 4.33 -3.25
C TRP A 37 6.11 4.24 -3.19
N SER A 38 5.61 3.57 -2.17
CA SER A 38 4.19 3.37 -1.95
C SER A 38 3.97 3.06 -0.47
N ILE A 39 2.75 2.64 -0.12
CA ILE A 39 2.46 2.14 1.22
C ILE A 39 2.65 0.63 1.27
N PRO A 40 2.86 0.04 2.45
CA PRO A 40 2.94 -1.42 2.57
C PRO A 40 1.61 -2.06 2.21
N GLY A 41 1.66 -3.23 1.62
CA GLY A 41 0.47 -3.96 1.22
C GLY A 41 0.77 -5.15 0.34
N GLY A 42 -0.27 -5.92 0.04
CA GLY A 42 -0.16 -7.09 -0.81
C GLY A 42 -1.50 -7.72 -1.09
N ALA A 43 -1.47 -8.85 -1.78
CA ALA A 43 -2.68 -9.54 -2.18
C ALA A 43 -3.32 -10.30 -1.02
N VAL A 44 -4.64 -10.31 -1.00
CA VAL A 44 -5.42 -11.12 -0.06
C VAL A 44 -5.21 -12.59 -0.39
N GLU A 45 -4.92 -13.38 0.62
CA GLU A 45 -4.80 -14.84 0.45
C GLU A 45 -6.16 -15.49 0.58
N LEU A 46 -6.34 -16.62 -0.09
CA LEU A 46 -7.61 -17.35 -0.03
C LEU A 46 -7.95 -17.68 1.43
N GLY A 47 -9.13 -17.29 1.86
CA GLY A 47 -9.59 -17.53 3.22
C GLY A 47 -9.17 -16.44 4.22
N GLU A 48 -8.44 -15.42 3.77
CA GLU A 48 -7.99 -14.32 4.62
C GLU A 48 -8.94 -13.14 4.50
N GLY A 49 -9.25 -12.47 5.61
CA GLY A 49 -10.03 -11.23 5.59
C GLY A 49 -9.15 -10.05 5.18
N VAL A 50 -9.75 -9.02 4.57
CA VAL A 50 -8.99 -7.86 4.07
C VAL A 50 -8.29 -7.11 5.21
N ARG A 51 -8.91 -7.01 6.38
CA ARG A 51 -8.30 -6.34 7.53
C ARG A 51 -7.06 -7.12 8.01
N ASP A 52 -7.17 -8.44 8.03
CA ASP A 52 -6.05 -9.31 8.41
C ASP A 52 -4.90 -9.20 7.42
N THR A 53 -5.21 -9.03 6.13
CA THR A 53 -4.19 -8.81 5.10
C THR A 53 -3.38 -7.54 5.38
N ALA A 54 -4.06 -6.43 5.71
CA ALA A 54 -3.38 -5.17 6.03
C ALA A 54 -2.42 -5.35 7.20
N ILE A 55 -2.87 -6.02 8.25
CA ILE A 55 -2.06 -6.25 9.47
C ILE A 55 -0.86 -7.15 9.14
N ARG A 56 -1.10 -8.23 8.42
CA ARG A 56 -0.05 -9.19 8.03
C ARG A 56 1.02 -8.52 7.16
N GLU A 57 0.60 -7.79 6.13
CA GLU A 57 1.53 -7.15 5.20
C GLU A 57 2.37 -6.07 5.88
N ALA A 58 1.80 -5.29 6.78
CA ALA A 58 2.56 -4.30 7.54
C ALA A 58 3.66 -4.97 8.36
N LYS A 59 3.35 -6.11 8.98
CA LYS A 59 4.33 -6.86 9.76
C LYS A 59 5.43 -7.44 8.86
N GLU A 60 5.04 -8.07 7.77
CA GLU A 60 5.99 -8.71 6.85
C GLU A 60 6.91 -7.70 6.17
N GLU A 61 6.37 -6.57 5.70
CA GLU A 61 7.15 -5.60 4.91
C GLU A 61 7.87 -4.55 5.75
N CYS A 62 7.30 -4.17 6.89
CA CYS A 62 7.81 -3.06 7.69
C CYS A 62 8.22 -3.41 9.11
N GLY A 63 7.89 -4.60 9.60
CA GLY A 63 8.19 -4.99 10.97
C GLY A 63 7.27 -4.36 12.02
N LEU A 64 6.17 -3.74 11.63
CA LEU A 64 5.27 -3.05 12.55
C LEU A 64 4.00 -3.85 12.82
N ASP A 65 3.61 -3.91 14.08
CA ASP A 65 2.26 -4.31 14.47
C ASP A 65 1.40 -3.06 14.42
N ILE A 66 0.26 -3.15 13.73
CA ILE A 66 -0.59 -1.98 13.53
C ILE A 66 -1.99 -2.21 14.06
N GLU A 67 -2.70 -1.12 14.28
CA GLU A 67 -4.11 -1.09 14.63
C GLU A 67 -4.85 -0.30 13.55
N LEU A 68 -5.88 -0.90 12.96
CA LEU A 68 -6.66 -0.23 11.93
C LEU A 68 -7.62 0.77 12.56
N VAL A 69 -7.75 1.93 11.93
CA VAL A 69 -8.66 2.99 12.38
C VAL A 69 -10.00 2.81 11.68
N GLY A 70 -11.05 2.57 12.47
CA GLY A 70 -12.39 2.32 11.93
C GLY A 70 -12.53 0.91 11.37
N ASP A 71 -13.72 0.61 10.87
CA ASP A 71 -14.07 -0.74 10.35
C ASP A 71 -14.00 -0.83 8.84
N LYS A 72 -13.88 0.29 8.15
CA LYS A 72 -13.92 0.34 6.68
C LYS A 72 -12.61 0.85 6.12
N PRO A 73 -12.27 0.50 4.87
CA PRO A 73 -11.11 1.12 4.22
C PRO A 73 -11.38 2.60 3.97
N MET A 74 -10.31 3.39 3.88
CA MET A 74 -10.38 4.80 3.49
C MET A 74 -10.89 4.93 2.05
N ASP A 75 -10.52 3.99 1.20
CA ASP A 75 -10.82 4.07 -0.22
C ASP A 75 -10.74 2.69 -0.84
N ALA A 76 -11.46 2.53 -1.95
CA ALA A 76 -11.38 1.36 -2.81
C ALA A 76 -11.02 1.87 -4.20
N ILE A 77 -9.97 1.32 -4.80
CA ILE A 77 -9.36 1.87 -6.00
C ILE A 77 -9.25 0.80 -7.08
N ASP A 78 -9.70 1.14 -8.29
CA ASP A 78 -9.46 0.30 -9.44
C ASP A 78 -8.07 0.56 -9.97
N ASN A 79 -7.27 -0.48 -10.12
CA ASN A 79 -5.94 -0.38 -10.69
C ASN A 79 -5.82 -1.33 -11.87
N MET A 80 -6.11 -0.82 -13.05
CA MET A 80 -6.04 -1.58 -14.30
C MET A 80 -4.88 -1.06 -15.12
N VAL A 81 -3.90 -1.93 -15.40
CA VAL A 81 -2.67 -1.55 -16.08
C VAL A 81 -2.58 -2.30 -17.41
N PRO A 82 -2.76 -1.62 -18.55
CA PRO A 82 -2.61 -2.25 -19.85
C PRO A 82 -1.13 -2.36 -20.25
N ASP A 83 -0.82 -3.32 -21.10
CA ASP A 83 0.50 -3.40 -21.72
C ASP A 83 0.55 -2.48 -22.96
N GLU A 84 1.66 -2.51 -23.69
CA GLU A 84 1.86 -1.68 -24.87
C GLU A 84 0.84 -1.95 -26.00
N LYS A 85 0.26 -3.16 -26.03
CA LYS A 85 -0.73 -3.56 -27.02
C LYS A 85 -2.15 -3.34 -26.55
N GLY A 86 -2.34 -2.75 -25.36
CA GLY A 86 -3.64 -2.50 -24.79
C GLY A 86 -4.26 -3.70 -24.09
N ARG A 87 -3.51 -4.82 -23.96
CA ARG A 87 -4.01 -5.98 -23.21
C ARG A 87 -3.84 -5.73 -21.72
N LEU A 88 -4.79 -6.18 -20.92
CA LEU A 88 -4.77 -5.97 -19.48
C LEU A 88 -3.66 -6.81 -18.85
N GLN A 89 -2.56 -6.16 -18.46
CA GLN A 89 -1.41 -6.82 -17.87
C GLN A 89 -1.57 -7.05 -16.38
N TYR A 90 -2.17 -6.06 -15.68
CA TYR A 90 -2.46 -6.16 -14.24
C TYR A 90 -3.86 -5.63 -13.97
N HIS A 91 -4.56 -6.28 -13.07
CA HIS A 91 -5.87 -5.79 -12.61
C HIS A 91 -6.02 -6.07 -11.13
N TYR A 92 -5.92 -4.99 -10.34
CA TYR A 92 -6.09 -5.05 -8.89
C TYR A 92 -7.29 -4.21 -8.47
N ILE A 93 -7.98 -4.68 -7.46
CA ILE A 93 -8.91 -3.85 -6.69
C ILE A 93 -8.21 -3.59 -5.38
N LEU A 94 -7.86 -2.33 -5.11
CA LEU A 94 -7.04 -1.96 -3.95
C LEU A 94 -7.92 -1.38 -2.85
N LEU A 95 -7.78 -1.92 -1.64
CA LEU A 95 -8.45 -1.40 -0.45
C LEU A 95 -7.37 -0.81 0.46
N GLN A 96 -7.49 0.48 0.77
CA GLN A 96 -6.49 1.18 1.59
C GLN A 96 -7.06 1.43 2.97
N PHE A 97 -6.41 0.87 4.00
CA PHE A 97 -6.84 1.01 5.39
C PHE A 97 -5.97 1.99 6.15
N LEU A 98 -6.60 2.95 6.84
CA LEU A 98 -5.89 3.85 7.73
C LEU A 98 -5.52 3.09 9.00
N ALA A 99 -4.30 3.30 9.49
CA ALA A 99 -3.77 2.55 10.63
C ALA A 99 -2.83 3.40 11.48
N ARG A 100 -2.63 2.96 12.72
CA ARG A 100 -1.64 3.48 13.65
C ARG A 100 -0.68 2.37 14.03
N PRO A 101 0.60 2.68 14.26
CA PRO A 101 1.52 1.66 14.76
C PRO A 101 1.19 1.37 16.23
N LYS A 102 1.30 0.10 16.64
CA LYS A 102 1.15 -0.31 18.03
C LYS A 102 2.52 -0.57 18.64
N LYS A 103 3.35 -1.35 17.96
CA LYS A 103 4.71 -1.67 18.40
C LYS A 103 5.53 -2.20 17.22
N GLY A 104 6.82 -2.38 17.47
CA GLY A 104 7.75 -2.87 16.49
C GLY A 104 8.71 -1.79 16.06
N THR A 105 9.73 -2.18 15.33
CA THR A 105 10.73 -1.27 14.78
C THR A 105 10.64 -1.30 13.27
N LEU A 106 10.57 -0.12 12.67
CA LEU A 106 10.47 -0.02 11.20
C LEU A 106 11.75 -0.57 10.57
N ARG A 107 11.59 -1.57 9.72
CA ARG A 107 12.69 -2.20 8.99
C ARG A 107 12.18 -2.82 7.70
N PRO A 108 12.96 -2.79 6.62
CA PRO A 108 12.53 -3.41 5.38
C PRO A 108 12.65 -4.94 5.46
N ALA A 109 11.71 -5.63 4.84
CA ALA A 109 11.71 -7.09 4.76
C ALA A 109 10.88 -7.52 3.57
N SER A 110 10.89 -8.82 3.26
CA SER A 110 10.18 -9.39 2.12
C SER A 110 10.71 -8.75 0.82
N ASP A 111 9.84 -8.33 -0.09
CA ASP A 111 10.22 -7.73 -1.37
C ASP A 111 10.33 -6.20 -1.34
N VAL A 112 10.50 -5.64 -0.14
CA VAL A 112 10.69 -4.21 0.09
C VAL A 112 12.17 -3.93 0.34
N THR A 113 12.74 -2.94 -0.36
CA THR A 113 14.17 -2.62 -0.26
C THR A 113 14.48 -1.48 0.70
N ASP A 114 13.50 -0.65 1.04
CA ASP A 114 13.68 0.44 1.98
C ASP A 114 12.34 0.82 2.60
N VAL A 115 12.37 1.39 3.80
CA VAL A 115 11.18 1.88 4.50
C VAL A 115 11.55 3.17 5.21
N LYS A 116 10.58 4.10 5.28
CA LYS A 116 10.79 5.39 5.96
C LYS A 116 9.50 5.91 6.56
N TRP A 117 9.63 6.59 7.70
CA TRP A 117 8.63 7.52 8.19
C TRP A 117 8.83 8.83 7.45
N VAL A 118 7.85 9.27 6.67
CA VAL A 118 7.96 10.48 5.84
C VAL A 118 6.90 11.49 6.28
N PRO A 119 7.30 12.75 6.59
CA PRO A 119 6.31 13.78 6.88
C PRO A 119 5.28 13.88 5.76
N VAL A 120 4.01 14.00 6.10
CA VAL A 120 2.93 14.01 5.10
C VAL A 120 3.18 15.07 4.03
N GLU A 121 3.67 16.25 4.42
CA GLU A 121 3.94 17.34 3.48
C GLU A 121 5.11 17.07 2.53
N GLU A 122 5.91 16.02 2.78
CA GLU A 122 7.04 15.66 1.93
C GLU A 122 6.82 14.43 1.07
N VAL A 123 5.69 13.75 1.24
CA VAL A 123 5.40 12.48 0.53
C VAL A 123 5.46 12.66 -0.99
N GLU A 124 4.91 13.75 -1.51
CA GLU A 124 4.88 13.96 -2.96
C GLU A 124 6.24 14.27 -3.59
N LYS A 125 7.28 14.48 -2.77
CA LYS A 125 8.64 14.66 -3.26
C LYS A 125 9.29 13.33 -3.65
N TYR A 126 8.71 12.22 -3.23
CA TYR A 126 9.23 10.88 -3.54
C TYR A 126 8.73 10.40 -4.90
N ASP A 127 9.47 9.48 -5.50
CA ASP A 127 9.07 8.85 -6.77
C ASP A 127 7.98 7.80 -6.47
N LEU A 128 6.75 8.25 -6.42
CA LEU A 128 5.61 7.45 -6.01
C LEU A 128 5.06 6.60 -7.14
N ALA A 129 4.60 5.38 -6.80
CA ALA A 129 3.81 4.57 -7.71
C ALA A 129 2.55 5.36 -8.10
N ASN A 130 2.14 5.29 -9.37
CA ASN A 130 1.07 6.14 -9.90
C ASN A 130 -0.24 6.03 -9.14
N THR A 131 -0.67 4.83 -8.82
CA THR A 131 -1.92 4.61 -8.11
C THR A 131 -1.88 5.21 -6.72
N PHE A 132 -0.75 5.07 -6.03
CA PHE A 132 -0.59 5.66 -4.72
C PHE A 132 -0.54 7.19 -4.79
N ARG A 133 0.12 7.74 -5.81
CA ARG A 133 0.17 9.20 -5.99
C ARG A 133 -1.24 9.79 -6.12
N ALA A 134 -2.08 9.16 -6.93
CA ALA A 134 -3.46 9.60 -7.11
C ALA A 134 -4.26 9.51 -5.81
N PHE A 135 -4.10 8.39 -5.09
CA PHE A 135 -4.72 8.20 -3.79
C PHE A 135 -4.28 9.28 -2.80
N PHE A 136 -2.97 9.53 -2.71
CA PHE A 136 -2.43 10.48 -1.77
C PHE A 136 -2.94 11.89 -2.04
N LYS A 137 -2.96 12.32 -3.30
CA LYS A 137 -3.49 13.64 -3.66
C LYS A 137 -4.95 13.80 -3.23
N LYS A 138 -5.74 12.76 -3.42
CA LYS A 138 -7.15 12.77 -3.04
C LYS A 138 -7.36 12.89 -1.54
N HIS A 139 -6.51 12.22 -0.74
CA HIS A 139 -6.68 12.11 0.71
C HIS A 139 -5.67 12.92 1.53
N ARG A 140 -4.83 13.72 0.89
CA ARG A 140 -3.76 14.45 1.57
C ARG A 140 -4.26 15.25 2.76
N LYS A 141 -5.33 16.02 2.57
CA LYS A 141 -5.85 16.87 3.62
C LYS A 141 -6.29 16.06 4.85
N GLU A 142 -6.97 14.97 4.61
CA GLU A 142 -7.40 14.06 5.67
C GLU A 142 -6.21 13.50 6.44
N LEU A 143 -5.15 13.12 5.72
CA LEU A 143 -3.94 12.58 6.34
C LEU A 143 -3.16 13.64 7.11
N GLU A 144 -3.15 14.88 6.64
CA GLU A 144 -2.51 15.99 7.36
C GLU A 144 -3.20 16.28 8.68
N GLU A 145 -4.51 16.11 8.74
CA GLU A 145 -5.32 16.38 9.92
C GLU A 145 -5.41 15.20 10.88
N PHE A 146 -4.98 14.03 10.46
CA PHE A 146 -5.01 12.80 11.28
C PHE A 146 -3.83 12.80 12.27
#